data_2d7d2cdcf47c16d34725083356d7b92c
#
_entry.id   2d7d2cdcf47c16d34725083356d7b92c
#
_cell.length_a   1.000
_cell.length_b   1.000
_cell.length_c   1.000
_cell.angle_alpha   90.00
_cell.angle_beta   90.00
_cell.angle_gamma   90.00
#
_symmetry.space_group_name_H-M   'P 1'
#
loop_
_entity.id
_entity.type
_entity.pdbx_description
1 polymer ?
#
loop_
_entity_poly.entity_id
_entity_poly.type
_entity_poly.pdbx_seq_one_letter_code
_entity_poly.pdbx_strand_id
1 'polypeptide(L)'
;MRKIIVTLVSMLLGLNAVAQNKGIDFLLNKLYDGGKSNYVMIIAHRGNWRNAPENSLQGYKQCIDGGIDGIEIDVHMTKDSAIVIMHDDTLDRTTTGKGLVSDYTLEQIKQLNLKSPIGVVT
;
A
#
# COMPACT_ATOMS: atom_id res chain seq x y z
N MET A 1 -36.04 -32.27 7.97
CA MET A 1 -35.37 -31.05 8.48
C MET A 1 -33.84 -31.14 8.63
N ARG A 2 -33.17 -32.27 8.37
CA ARG A 2 -31.71 -32.40 8.46
C ARG A 2 -30.91 -32.02 7.21
N LYS A 3 -31.53 -31.89 6.03
CA LYS A 3 -30.84 -31.64 4.75
C LYS A 3 -30.57 -30.18 4.47
N ILE A 4 -31.26 -29.24 5.10
CA ILE A 4 -31.10 -27.80 4.85
C ILE A 4 -29.87 -27.23 5.60
N ILE A 5 -29.51 -27.83 6.75
CA ILE A 5 -28.36 -27.35 7.57
C ILE A 5 -27.01 -27.68 6.92
N VAL A 6 -26.90 -28.82 6.20
CA VAL A 6 -25.69 -29.24 5.54
C VAL A 6 -25.36 -28.34 4.33
N THR A 7 -26.38 -27.84 3.62
CA THR A 7 -26.19 -26.96 2.44
C THR A 7 -25.79 -25.54 2.85
N LEU A 8 -26.27 -25.06 3.99
CA LEU A 8 -25.85 -23.73 4.51
C LEU A 8 -24.42 -23.72 5.05
N VAL A 9 -23.98 -24.81 5.69
CA VAL A 9 -22.62 -24.93 6.23
C VAL A 9 -21.60 -25.05 5.09
N SER A 10 -21.92 -25.74 4.00
CA SER A 10 -21.04 -25.82 2.82
C SER A 10 -20.96 -24.50 2.04
N MET A 11 -22.00 -23.66 2.09
CA MET A 11 -22.01 -22.34 1.46
C MET A 11 -21.20 -21.31 2.28
N LEU A 12 -21.16 -21.45 3.60
CA LEU A 12 -20.34 -20.61 4.50
C LEU A 12 -18.84 -20.98 4.46
N LEU A 13 -18.50 -22.22 4.12
CA LEU A 13 -17.09 -22.65 3.97
C LEU A 13 -16.48 -22.27 2.62
N GLY A 14 -17.29 -21.87 1.64
CA GLY A 14 -16.82 -21.43 0.31
C GLY A 14 -16.45 -19.95 0.21
N LEU A 15 -16.62 -19.16 1.27
CA LEU A 15 -16.39 -17.71 1.25
C LEU A 15 -15.09 -17.28 1.96
N ASN A 16 -14.24 -18.21 2.37
CA ASN A 16 -12.85 -17.87 2.69
C ASN A 16 -12.06 -17.78 1.38
N ALA A 17 -12.24 -16.71 0.64
CA ALA A 17 -11.21 -16.25 -0.30
C ALA A 17 -10.00 -15.82 0.55
N VAL A 18 -9.21 -16.80 0.98
CA VAL A 18 -7.85 -16.54 1.49
C VAL A 18 -7.17 -15.81 0.35
N ALA A 19 -6.79 -14.55 0.60
CA ALA A 19 -5.92 -13.83 -0.31
C ALA A 19 -4.68 -14.71 -0.50
N GLN A 20 -4.62 -15.42 -1.64
CA GLN A 20 -3.47 -16.26 -1.97
C GLN A 20 -2.31 -15.30 -2.16
N ASN A 21 -1.31 -15.44 -1.31
CA ASN A 21 -0.05 -14.71 -1.44
C ASN A 21 0.60 -15.17 -2.75
N LYS A 22 0.37 -14.42 -3.82
CA LYS A 22 0.88 -14.74 -5.16
C LYS A 22 2.39 -14.53 -5.13
N GLY A 23 3.15 -15.55 -5.46
CA GLY A 23 4.60 -15.43 -5.54
C GLY A 23 5.02 -14.34 -6.52
N ILE A 24 6.15 -13.69 -6.26
CA ILE A 24 6.71 -12.62 -7.11
C ILE A 24 6.86 -13.07 -8.58
N ASP A 25 7.26 -14.31 -8.81
CA ASP A 25 7.42 -14.87 -10.16
C ASP A 25 6.10 -14.90 -10.94
N PHE A 26 4.99 -15.21 -10.26
CA PHE A 26 3.68 -15.14 -10.87
C PHE A 26 3.36 -13.73 -11.34
N LEU A 27 3.56 -12.73 -10.48
CA LEU A 27 3.29 -11.32 -10.79
C LEU A 27 4.19 -10.79 -11.91
N LEU A 28 5.48 -11.11 -11.87
CA LEU A 28 6.43 -10.74 -12.93
C LEU A 28 6.04 -11.36 -14.28
N ASN A 29 5.66 -12.64 -14.30
CA ASN A 29 5.19 -13.29 -15.51
C ASN A 29 3.94 -12.61 -16.07
N LYS A 30 3.01 -12.17 -15.20
CA LYS A 30 1.82 -11.42 -15.64
C LYS A 30 2.14 -10.02 -16.14
N LEU A 31 3.10 -9.36 -15.55
CA LEU A 31 3.56 -8.03 -15.98
C LEU A 31 4.20 -8.07 -17.38
N TYR A 32 4.97 -9.14 -17.66
CA TYR A 32 5.74 -9.26 -18.92
C TYR A 32 5.08 -10.14 -19.99
N ASP A 33 3.86 -10.65 -19.78
CA ASP A 33 3.19 -11.53 -20.75
C ASP A 33 2.70 -10.84 -22.03
N GLY A 34 2.87 -9.53 -22.13
CA GLY A 34 2.47 -8.72 -23.27
C GLY A 34 0.96 -8.62 -23.45
N GLY A 35 0.19 -8.76 -22.38
CA GLY A 35 -1.29 -8.66 -22.40
C GLY A 35 -2.00 -9.92 -22.92
N LYS A 36 -1.31 -11.05 -22.98
CA LYS A 36 -1.88 -12.34 -23.42
C LYS A 36 -2.74 -13.01 -22.34
N SER A 37 -2.62 -12.56 -21.11
CA SER A 37 -3.34 -13.08 -19.94
C SER A 37 -4.64 -12.31 -19.72
N ASN A 38 -5.69 -13.01 -19.27
CA ASN A 38 -6.92 -12.39 -18.76
C ASN A 38 -6.77 -11.89 -17.32
N TYR A 39 -5.57 -11.89 -16.77
CA TYR A 39 -5.30 -11.44 -15.41
C TYR A 39 -5.24 -9.90 -15.36
N VAL A 40 -6.04 -9.31 -14.47
CA VAL A 40 -6.00 -7.87 -14.19
C VAL A 40 -5.17 -7.65 -12.94
N MET A 41 -4.04 -6.94 -13.08
CA MET A 41 -3.21 -6.54 -11.95
C MET A 41 -3.84 -5.34 -11.22
N ILE A 42 -3.87 -5.42 -9.91
CA ILE A 42 -4.36 -4.34 -9.04
C ILE A 42 -3.15 -3.65 -8.40
N ILE A 43 -2.96 -2.37 -8.70
CA ILE A 43 -1.88 -1.55 -8.17
C ILE A 43 -2.49 -0.53 -7.20
N ALA A 44 -2.03 -0.53 -5.95
CA ALA A 44 -2.45 0.45 -4.95
C ALA A 44 -1.65 1.76 -5.14
N HIS A 45 -2.32 2.84 -5.46
CA HIS A 45 -1.75 4.18 -5.54
C HIS A 45 -1.41 4.68 -4.13
N ARG A 46 -0.11 4.85 -3.83
CA ARG A 46 0.43 5.26 -2.51
C ARG A 46 0.06 4.34 -1.34
N GLY A 47 -0.26 3.07 -1.62
CA GLY A 47 -0.70 2.11 -0.62
C GLY A 47 -2.17 2.25 -0.20
N ASN A 48 -2.54 1.70 0.96
CA ASN A 48 -3.91 1.77 1.49
C ASN A 48 -4.14 3.10 2.26
N TRP A 49 -4.09 4.21 1.56
CA TRP A 49 -4.20 5.56 2.14
C TRP A 49 -5.57 5.87 2.79
N ARG A 50 -6.58 5.03 2.59
CA ARG A 50 -7.89 5.18 3.26
C ARG A 50 -7.84 4.79 4.73
N ASN A 51 -6.97 3.84 5.10
CA ASN A 51 -6.89 3.26 6.44
C ASN A 51 -5.52 3.49 7.11
N ALA A 52 -4.60 4.15 6.43
CA ALA A 52 -3.27 4.49 6.92
C ALA A 52 -2.79 5.80 6.24
N PRO A 53 -1.74 6.46 6.73
CA PRO A 53 -1.09 7.53 5.97
C PRO A 53 -0.67 7.05 4.58
N GLU A 54 -0.84 7.89 3.55
CA GLU A 54 -0.32 7.59 2.22
C GLU A 54 1.20 7.42 2.27
N ASN A 55 1.74 6.59 1.38
CA ASN A 55 3.18 6.34 1.28
C ASN A 55 3.81 5.87 2.61
N SER A 56 3.08 5.10 3.43
CA SER A 56 3.53 4.58 4.72
C SER A 56 3.71 3.07 4.73
N LEU A 57 4.64 2.58 5.56
CA LEU A 57 4.85 1.13 5.78
C LEU A 57 3.57 0.43 6.24
N GLN A 58 2.74 1.09 7.06
CA GLN A 58 1.47 0.56 7.50
C GLN A 58 0.50 0.36 6.33
N GLY A 59 0.38 1.37 5.44
CA GLY A 59 -0.46 1.27 4.24
C GLY A 59 0.03 0.19 3.28
N TYR A 60 1.34 0.04 3.14
CA TYR A 60 1.95 -1.00 2.30
C TYR A 60 1.72 -2.39 2.85
N LYS A 61 1.91 -2.58 4.16
CA LYS A 61 1.63 -3.87 4.80
C LYS A 61 0.16 -4.28 4.62
N GLN A 62 -0.78 -3.36 4.76
CA GLN A 62 -2.20 -3.64 4.52
C GLN A 62 -2.49 -4.06 3.07
N CYS A 63 -1.80 -3.48 2.08
CA CYS A 63 -1.90 -3.90 0.68
C CYS A 63 -1.37 -5.32 0.48
N ILE A 64 -0.21 -5.65 1.06
CA ILE A 64 0.39 -6.99 0.99
C ILE A 64 -0.54 -8.01 1.63
N ASP A 65 -1.02 -7.75 2.84
CA ASP A 65 -1.92 -8.63 3.58
C ASP A 65 -3.26 -8.82 2.84
N GLY A 66 -3.72 -7.80 2.11
CA GLY A 66 -4.91 -7.84 1.26
C GLY A 66 -4.71 -8.50 -0.11
N GLY A 67 -3.50 -8.97 -0.44
CA GLY A 67 -3.21 -9.64 -1.71
C GLY A 67 -3.22 -8.71 -2.93
N ILE A 68 -2.95 -7.42 -2.74
CA ILE A 68 -2.75 -6.44 -3.81
C ILE A 68 -1.47 -6.80 -4.57
N ASP A 69 -1.50 -6.71 -5.90
CA ASP A 69 -0.44 -7.19 -6.77
C ASP A 69 0.78 -6.28 -6.81
N GLY A 70 0.59 -4.98 -6.61
CA GLY A 70 1.67 -4.00 -6.60
C GLY A 70 1.29 -2.74 -5.85
N ILE A 71 2.28 -1.93 -5.53
CA ILE A 71 2.11 -0.63 -4.88
C ILE A 71 2.87 0.40 -5.71
N GLU A 72 2.20 1.47 -6.07
CA GLU A 72 2.84 2.64 -6.64
C GLU A 72 3.34 3.51 -5.48
N ILE A 73 4.52 4.10 -5.64
CA ILE A 73 5.21 4.93 -4.64
C ILE A 73 5.79 6.19 -5.28
N ASP A 74 5.81 7.27 -4.51
CA ASP A 74 6.45 8.54 -4.90
C ASP A 74 7.74 8.72 -4.11
N VAL A 75 8.78 9.26 -4.75
CA VAL A 75 10.08 9.46 -4.09
C VAL A 75 10.61 10.87 -4.29
N HIS A 76 11.25 11.40 -3.25
CA HIS A 76 11.99 12.65 -3.27
C HIS A 76 13.40 12.48 -2.73
N MET A 77 14.28 13.39 -3.10
CA MET A 77 15.64 13.46 -2.59
C MET A 77 15.74 14.50 -1.47
N THR A 78 16.35 14.11 -0.36
CA THR A 78 16.66 14.97 0.77
C THR A 78 17.87 15.84 0.49
N LYS A 79 18.13 16.84 1.38
CA LYS A 79 19.31 17.72 1.33
C LYS A 79 20.65 16.97 1.32
N ASP A 80 20.72 15.85 2.00
CA ASP A 80 21.89 14.96 2.10
C ASP A 80 21.86 13.80 1.10
N SER A 81 21.07 13.95 0.01
CA SER A 81 20.97 12.99 -1.10
C SER A 81 20.43 11.61 -0.73
N ALA A 82 19.71 11.48 0.38
CA ALA A 82 18.96 10.29 0.69
C ALA A 82 17.62 10.28 -0.06
N ILE A 83 17.09 9.10 -0.34
CA ILE A 83 15.75 8.92 -0.95
C ILE A 83 14.74 8.72 0.16
N VAL A 84 13.64 9.47 0.11
CA VAL A 84 12.47 9.33 0.99
C VAL A 84 11.21 9.12 0.17
N ILE A 85 10.22 8.45 0.76
CA ILE A 85 8.94 8.23 0.11
C ILE A 85 8.00 9.38 0.49
N MET A 86 7.61 10.18 -0.49
CA MET A 86 6.75 11.36 -0.34
C MET A 86 6.18 11.73 -1.72
N HIS A 87 4.93 12.15 -1.78
CA HIS A 87 4.33 12.62 -3.03
C HIS A 87 4.61 14.09 -3.30
N ASP A 88 4.40 14.94 -2.30
CA ASP A 88 4.52 16.38 -2.46
C ASP A 88 5.99 16.83 -2.34
N ASP A 89 6.37 17.89 -3.01
CA ASP A 89 7.67 18.54 -2.82
C ASP A 89 7.85 19.05 -1.39
N THR A 90 6.75 19.23 -0.65
CA THR A 90 6.73 19.78 0.71
C THR A 90 6.21 18.79 1.75
N LEU A 91 6.65 18.98 2.99
CA LEU A 91 6.30 18.15 4.16
C LEU A 91 4.89 18.45 4.72
N ASP A 92 4.28 19.56 4.33
CA ASP A 92 3.17 20.21 5.03
C ASP A 92 1.89 19.37 5.12
N ARG A 93 1.51 18.71 4.04
CA ARG A 93 0.23 17.99 3.96
C ARG A 93 0.25 16.68 4.72
N THR A 94 1.29 15.88 4.54
CA THR A 94 1.33 14.48 4.99
C THR A 94 2.18 14.25 6.23
N THR A 95 2.87 15.29 6.74
CA THR A 95 3.71 15.18 7.95
C THR A 95 3.45 16.33 8.93
N THR A 96 4.06 16.24 10.11
CA THR A 96 4.09 17.34 11.09
C THR A 96 5.12 18.43 10.76
N GLY A 97 5.95 18.21 9.72
CA GLY A 97 6.92 19.20 9.22
C GLY A 97 6.30 20.23 8.29
N LYS A 98 7.13 21.18 7.83
CA LYS A 98 6.76 22.23 6.86
C LYS A 98 7.93 22.55 5.95
N GLY A 99 7.62 23.01 4.74
CA GLY A 99 8.62 23.41 3.76
C GLY A 99 9.09 22.26 2.86
N LEU A 100 10.11 22.52 2.05
CA LEU A 100 10.57 21.60 1.01
C LEU A 100 11.28 20.38 1.62
N VAL A 101 11.03 19.20 1.08
CA VAL A 101 11.76 17.96 1.42
C VAL A 101 13.26 18.12 1.22
N SER A 102 13.65 18.81 0.15
CA SER A 102 15.05 19.06 -0.21
C SER A 102 15.83 19.97 0.76
N ASP A 103 15.14 20.66 1.67
CA ASP A 103 15.78 21.49 2.69
C ASP A 103 16.19 20.72 3.95
N TYR A 104 15.75 19.47 4.07
CA TYR A 104 15.93 18.63 5.26
C TYR A 104 16.84 17.44 4.98
N THR A 105 17.64 17.06 5.99
CA THR A 105 18.37 15.79 5.96
C THR A 105 17.43 14.62 6.28
N LEU A 106 17.83 13.39 5.93
CA LEU A 106 17.08 12.19 6.27
C LEU A 106 16.79 12.09 7.78
N GLU A 107 17.79 12.40 8.61
CA GLU A 107 17.61 12.33 10.07
C GLU A 107 16.60 13.38 10.58
N GLN A 108 16.53 14.54 9.99
CA GLN A 108 15.51 15.54 10.33
C GLN A 108 14.10 15.08 9.92
N ILE A 109 13.95 14.48 8.74
CA ILE A 109 12.66 13.96 8.26
C ILE A 109 12.18 12.80 9.13
N LYS A 110 13.07 11.92 9.59
CA LYS A 110 12.73 10.79 10.48
C LYS A 110 12.18 11.21 11.85
N GLN A 111 12.36 12.46 12.27
CA GLN A 111 11.77 13.00 13.50
C GLN A 111 10.32 13.45 13.32
N LEU A 112 9.82 13.49 12.09
CA LEU A 112 8.46 13.92 11.80
C LEU A 112 7.49 12.75 11.89
N ASN A 113 6.26 13.05 12.30
CA ASN A 113 5.18 12.08 12.27
C ASN A 113 4.37 12.23 10.98
N LEU A 114 3.83 11.12 10.50
CA LEU A 114 2.91 11.11 9.38
C LEU A 114 1.49 11.50 9.83
N LYS A 115 0.74 12.14 8.95
CA LYS A 115 -0.68 12.41 9.10
C LYS A 115 -1.48 11.48 8.20
N SER A 116 -2.56 10.90 8.74
CA SER A 116 -3.54 10.20 7.92
C SER A 116 -4.37 11.20 7.11
N PRO A 117 -5.16 10.75 6.10
CA PRO A 117 -6.05 11.61 5.31
C PRO A 117 -7.06 12.40 6.15
N ILE A 118 -7.40 11.90 7.34
CA ILE A 118 -8.29 12.57 8.30
C ILE A 118 -7.54 13.43 9.32
N GLY A 119 -6.23 13.66 9.10
CA GLY A 119 -5.39 14.53 9.94
C GLY A 119 -4.89 13.90 11.25
N VAL A 120 -5.13 12.61 11.47
CA VAL A 120 -4.60 11.90 12.64
C VAL A 120 -3.09 11.68 12.45
N VAL A 121 -2.32 12.08 13.45
CA VAL A 121 -0.87 11.87 13.53
C VAL A 121 -0.59 10.46 14.03
N THR A 122 0.35 9.77 13.39
CA THR A 122 0.77 8.41 13.76
C THR A 122 2.26 8.36 14.02
#